data_d02d418a067c4ee1bf2e5c0e08f85408
#
_entry.id   d02d418a067c4ee1bf2e5c0e08f85408
#
_cell.length_a   1.000
_cell.length_b   1.000
_cell.length_c   1.000
_cell.angle_alpha   90.00
_cell.angle_beta   90.00
_cell.angle_gamma   90.00
#
_symmetry.space_group_name_H-M   'P 1'
#
loop_
_entity.id
_entity.type
_entity.pdbx_description
1 polymer ?
#
loop_
_entity_poly.entity_id
_entity_poly.type
_entity_poly.pdbx_seq_one_letter_code
_entity_poly.pdbx_strand_id
1 'polypeptide(L)'
;MTEQKCFLKCIESGFIVSKPLFDNARYDFILDANGKLYRIQVKTSHWTDDTKAAFVFNGYSQHSVGNGNKRMKYTNQEIDYFMTEQDNIFYLYPANEEGFVEKKLRIIPPKSGQVKNISFAKDYVFEEVIKNL
;
A
#
# COMPACT_ATOMS: atom_id res chain seq x y z
N MET A 1 13.87 -0.26 -3.05
CA MET A 1 13.98 1.11 -2.48
C MET A 1 12.73 1.55 -1.74
N THR A 2 11.54 1.36 -2.32
CA THR A 2 10.29 1.75 -1.65
C THR A 2 10.08 1.01 -0.33
N GLU A 3 10.40 -0.29 -0.30
CA GLU A 3 10.24 -1.09 0.92
C GLU A 3 11.09 -0.53 2.08
N GLN A 4 12.34 -0.18 1.80
CA GLN A 4 13.24 0.35 2.82
C GLN A 4 12.76 1.73 3.31
N LYS A 5 12.27 2.57 2.41
CA LYS A 5 11.71 3.88 2.78
C LYS A 5 10.50 3.71 3.69
N CYS A 6 9.59 2.80 3.36
CA CYS A 6 8.40 2.54 4.17
C CYS A 6 8.78 1.96 5.53
N PHE A 7 9.70 1.01 5.55
CA PHE A 7 10.20 0.41 6.79
C PHE A 7 10.78 1.48 7.71
N LEU A 8 11.65 2.35 7.16
CA LEU A 8 12.28 3.42 7.90
C LEU A 8 11.27 4.43 8.40
N LYS A 9 10.26 4.76 7.58
CA LYS A 9 9.18 5.68 7.98
C LYS A 9 8.48 5.20 9.25
N CYS A 10 8.18 3.90 9.32
CA CYS A 10 7.54 3.32 10.49
C CYS A 10 8.44 3.43 11.73
N ILE A 11 9.72 3.13 11.59
CA ILE A 11 10.69 3.20 12.69
C ILE A 11 10.84 4.65 13.17
N GLU A 12 11.02 5.59 12.25
CA GLU A 12 11.17 7.01 12.59
C GLU A 12 9.92 7.59 13.24
N SER A 13 8.76 6.99 12.95
CA SER A 13 7.49 7.39 13.57
C SER A 13 7.30 6.80 14.97
N GLY A 14 8.28 6.01 15.44
CA GLY A 14 8.26 5.47 16.80
C GLY A 14 7.60 4.12 16.94
N PHE A 15 7.32 3.43 15.84
CA PHE A 15 6.68 2.11 15.88
C PHE A 15 7.70 1.00 15.81
N ILE A 16 7.34 -0.15 16.38
CA ILE A 16 8.14 -1.37 16.29
C ILE A 16 7.80 -2.07 14.99
N VAL A 17 8.83 -2.52 14.27
CA VAL A 17 8.66 -3.21 13.00
C VAL A 17 9.38 -4.55 13.05
N SER A 18 8.73 -5.61 12.57
CA SER A 18 9.29 -6.95 12.55
C SER A 18 9.26 -7.51 11.15
N LYS A 19 10.34 -8.16 10.72
CA LYS A 19 10.41 -8.77 9.39
C LYS A 19 10.34 -10.29 9.49
N PRO A 20 9.71 -10.97 8.50
CA PRO A 20 9.81 -12.43 8.40
C PRO A 20 11.26 -12.85 8.21
N LEU A 21 11.64 -13.98 8.81
CA LEU A 21 12.98 -14.52 8.64
C LEU A 21 13.19 -15.10 7.24
N PHE A 22 12.12 -15.58 6.59
CA PHE A 22 12.20 -16.23 5.28
C PHE A 22 11.26 -15.55 4.30
N ASP A 23 11.47 -15.77 3.00
CA ASP A 23 10.74 -15.10 1.93
C ASP A 23 9.38 -15.73 1.60
N ASN A 24 8.85 -16.59 2.47
CA ASN A 24 7.59 -17.28 2.22
C ASN A 24 6.35 -16.55 2.71
N ALA A 25 6.50 -15.40 3.37
CA ALA A 25 5.36 -14.62 3.83
C ALA A 25 4.83 -13.72 2.71
N ARG A 26 3.51 -13.49 2.72
CA ARG A 26 2.87 -12.62 1.74
C ARG A 26 3.02 -11.14 2.08
N TYR A 27 3.46 -10.82 3.28
CA TYR A 27 3.71 -9.43 3.70
C TYR A 27 5.21 -9.17 3.82
N ASP A 28 5.60 -7.90 3.71
CA ASP A 28 7.00 -7.49 3.80
C ASP A 28 7.46 -7.28 5.23
N PHE A 29 6.57 -6.78 6.09
CA PHE A 29 6.88 -6.61 7.52
C PHE A 29 5.60 -6.50 8.34
N ILE A 30 5.77 -6.63 9.65
CA ILE A 30 4.71 -6.44 10.63
C ILE A 30 4.92 -5.07 11.28
N LEU A 31 3.88 -4.26 11.29
CA LEU A 31 3.85 -2.98 11.99
C LEU A 31 3.12 -3.16 13.32
N ASP A 32 3.83 -2.92 14.42
CA ASP A 32 3.22 -2.93 15.75
C ASP A 32 2.83 -1.50 16.10
N ALA A 33 1.54 -1.23 16.02
CA ALA A 33 0.99 0.09 16.31
C ALA A 33 0.04 -0.03 17.50
N ASN A 34 0.44 0.56 18.63
CA ASN A 34 -0.36 0.59 19.85
C ASN A 34 -0.78 -0.79 20.35
N GLY A 35 0.12 -1.77 20.24
CA GLY A 35 -0.12 -3.13 20.68
C GLY A 35 -0.88 -4.02 19.72
N LYS A 36 -1.25 -3.49 18.56
CA LYS A 36 -1.88 -4.28 17.50
C LYS A 36 -0.89 -4.49 16.37
N LEU A 37 -0.89 -5.69 15.81
CA LEU A 37 0.05 -6.10 14.77
C LEU A 37 -0.64 -6.06 13.41
N TYR A 38 -0.05 -5.35 12.46
CA TYR A 38 -0.58 -5.22 11.11
C TYR A 38 0.43 -5.74 10.10
N ARG A 39 -0.05 -6.60 9.20
CA ARG A 39 0.78 -7.16 8.12
C ARG A 39 0.80 -6.16 6.97
N ILE A 40 2.00 -5.71 6.61
CA ILE A 40 2.17 -4.65 5.60
C ILE A 40 2.84 -5.22 4.35
N GLN A 41 2.21 -4.99 3.20
CA GLN A 41 2.80 -5.27 1.89
C GLN A 41 3.14 -3.94 1.24
N VAL A 42 4.41 -3.75 0.90
CA VAL A 42 4.86 -2.52 0.27
C VAL A 42 4.72 -2.62 -1.24
N LYS A 43 4.23 -1.56 -1.85
CA LYS A 43 4.11 -1.45 -3.31
C LYS A 43 4.71 -0.14 -3.78
N THR A 44 5.37 -0.19 -4.93
CA THR A 44 5.87 1.01 -5.59
C THR A 44 4.73 1.64 -6.37
N SER A 45 4.55 2.94 -6.21
CA SER A 45 3.51 3.68 -6.92
C SER A 45 4.09 4.47 -8.08
N HIS A 46 3.23 4.82 -9.04
CA HIS A 46 3.60 5.57 -10.23
C HIS A 46 2.53 6.61 -10.54
N TRP A 47 2.97 7.81 -10.94
CA TRP A 47 2.05 8.82 -11.43
C TRP A 47 1.31 8.28 -12.66
N THR A 48 0.02 8.61 -12.79
CA THR A 48 -0.76 8.20 -13.95
C THR A 48 -0.35 8.96 -15.21
N ASP A 49 0.08 10.22 -15.04
CA ASP A 49 0.57 11.07 -16.13
C ASP A 49 1.37 12.25 -15.57
N ASP A 50 1.80 13.14 -16.44
CA ASP A 50 2.66 14.27 -16.07
C ASP A 50 1.94 15.35 -15.24
N THR A 51 0.61 15.32 -15.18
CA THR A 51 -0.13 16.29 -14.36
C THR A 51 0.01 16.02 -12.88
N LYS A 52 0.41 14.78 -12.50
CA LYS A 52 0.51 14.34 -11.11
C LYS A 52 -0.80 14.47 -10.35
N ALA A 53 -1.90 14.29 -11.06
CA ALA A 53 -3.24 14.36 -10.47
C ALA A 53 -3.58 13.10 -9.68
N ALA A 54 -2.98 11.97 -10.01
CA ALA A 54 -3.24 10.70 -9.37
C ALA A 54 -2.04 9.77 -9.53
N PHE A 55 -1.92 8.80 -8.63
CA PHE A 55 -0.94 7.74 -8.74
C PHE A 55 -1.61 6.39 -8.57
N VAL A 56 -0.93 5.34 -9.05
CA VAL A 56 -1.45 3.97 -9.01
C VAL A 56 -0.41 3.02 -8.41
N PHE A 57 -0.90 1.97 -7.79
CA PHE A 57 -0.07 0.84 -7.38
C PHE A 57 -0.84 -0.45 -7.64
N ASN A 58 -0.13 -1.55 -7.86
CA ASN A 58 -0.80 -2.83 -8.09
C ASN A 58 -1.05 -3.57 -6.77
N GLY A 59 -2.04 -4.46 -6.77
CA GLY A 59 -2.42 -5.23 -5.60
C GLY A 59 -2.16 -6.72 -5.75
N TYR A 60 -1.14 -7.10 -6.52
CA TYR A 60 -0.84 -8.51 -6.78
C TYR A 60 0.65 -8.76 -6.78
N SER A 61 1.03 -10.03 -6.60
CA SER A 61 2.37 -10.52 -6.88
C SER A 61 2.33 -11.33 -8.17
N GLN A 62 3.46 -11.44 -8.86
CA GLN A 62 3.55 -12.15 -10.13
C GLN A 62 4.56 -13.29 -10.00
N HIS A 63 4.16 -14.48 -10.42
CA HIS A 63 5.00 -15.67 -10.40
C HIS A 63 5.11 -16.26 -11.79
N SER A 64 6.30 -16.74 -12.14
CA SER A 64 6.50 -17.48 -13.37
C SER A 64 5.99 -18.91 -13.18
N VAL A 65 5.10 -19.34 -14.07
CA VAL A 65 4.56 -20.72 -14.07
C VAL A 65 4.66 -21.25 -15.48
N GLY A 66 5.58 -22.20 -15.70
CA GLY A 66 5.80 -22.76 -17.04
C GLY A 66 6.14 -21.69 -18.06
N ASN A 67 5.31 -21.54 -19.09
CA ASN A 67 5.51 -20.58 -20.17
C ASN A 67 4.80 -19.23 -19.94
N GLY A 68 4.27 -18.99 -18.75
CA GLY A 68 3.52 -17.77 -18.46
C GLY A 68 3.77 -17.26 -17.07
N ASN A 69 3.10 -16.14 -16.77
CA ASN A 69 3.11 -15.52 -15.45
C ASN A 69 1.73 -15.60 -14.84
N LYS A 70 1.68 -15.91 -13.54
CA LYS A 70 0.42 -15.94 -12.81
C LYS A 70 0.40 -14.80 -11.82
N ARG A 71 -0.67 -14.00 -11.85
CA ARG A 71 -0.91 -12.94 -10.88
C ARG A 71 -1.66 -13.50 -9.67
N MET A 72 -1.21 -13.13 -8.48
CA MET A 72 -1.85 -13.54 -7.23
C MET A 72 -2.18 -12.27 -6.45
N LYS A 73 -3.46 -11.94 -6.40
CA LYS A 73 -3.93 -10.77 -5.65
C LYS A 73 -3.68 -10.96 -4.16
N TYR A 74 -3.38 -9.86 -3.48
CA TYR A 74 -3.35 -9.83 -2.02
C TYR A 74 -4.74 -9.54 -1.49
N THR A 75 -5.16 -10.31 -0.50
CA THR A 75 -6.45 -10.12 0.17
C THR A 75 -6.23 -9.88 1.66
N ASN A 76 -7.28 -9.49 2.36
CA ASN A 76 -7.20 -9.25 3.80
C ASN A 76 -7.00 -10.53 4.62
N GLN A 77 -7.01 -11.70 3.97
CA GLN A 77 -6.61 -12.94 4.62
C GLN A 77 -5.09 -13.03 4.78
N GLU A 78 -4.35 -12.29 3.97
CA GLU A 78 -2.89 -12.39 3.92
C GLU A 78 -2.19 -11.14 4.42
N ILE A 79 -2.76 -9.97 4.19
CA ILE A 79 -2.20 -8.69 4.60
C ILE A 79 -3.30 -7.80 5.16
N ASP A 80 -2.90 -6.79 5.92
CA ASP A 80 -3.86 -5.82 6.46
C ASP A 80 -3.84 -4.51 5.70
N TYR A 81 -2.66 -4.05 5.30
CA TYR A 81 -2.50 -2.80 4.56
C TYR A 81 -1.43 -2.91 3.48
N PHE A 82 -1.68 -2.22 2.38
CA PHE A 82 -0.63 -1.85 1.44
C PHE A 82 0.00 -0.56 1.93
N MET A 83 1.31 -0.45 1.81
CA MET A 83 2.01 0.80 2.07
C MET A 83 2.77 1.23 0.84
N THR A 84 2.68 2.49 0.49
CA THR A 84 3.41 3.03 -0.66
C THR A 84 3.88 4.44 -0.33
N GLU A 85 4.76 4.96 -1.17
CA GLU A 85 5.29 6.31 -1.05
C GLU A 85 5.23 6.96 -2.42
N GLN A 86 4.80 8.21 -2.46
CA GLN A 86 4.80 9.01 -3.66
C GLN A 86 5.21 10.43 -3.28
N ASP A 87 6.33 10.89 -3.84
CA ASP A 87 6.84 12.25 -3.65
C ASP A 87 7.04 12.57 -2.15
N ASN A 88 7.66 11.62 -1.42
CA ASN A 88 7.97 11.69 0.01
C ASN A 88 6.76 11.72 0.94
N ILE A 89 5.58 11.41 0.45
CA ILE A 89 4.38 11.22 1.26
C ILE A 89 4.08 9.73 1.30
N PHE A 90 3.81 9.21 2.50
CA PHE A 90 3.54 7.79 2.70
C PHE A 90 2.06 7.55 2.89
N TYR A 91 1.58 6.43 2.36
CA TYR A 91 0.16 6.08 2.36
C TYR A 91 -0.04 4.65 2.84
N LEU A 92 -1.12 4.43 3.59
CA LEU A 92 -1.59 3.10 4.00
C LEU A 92 -2.97 2.89 3.42
N TYR A 93 -3.12 1.87 2.59
CA TYR A 93 -4.40 1.53 1.97
C TYR A 93 -4.84 0.14 2.43
N PRO A 94 -6.06 -0.01 2.98
CA PRO A 94 -6.49 -1.28 3.55
C PRO A 94 -6.70 -2.34 2.46
N ALA A 95 -6.28 -3.55 2.74
CA ALA A 95 -6.59 -4.69 1.89
C ALA A 95 -8.06 -5.04 2.05
N ASN A 96 -8.66 -5.62 1.01
CA ASN A 96 -10.05 -6.04 1.08
C ASN A 96 -10.17 -7.55 0.83
N GLU A 97 -11.39 -8.07 0.93
CA GLU A 97 -11.64 -9.49 0.84
C GLU A 97 -11.37 -10.07 -0.55
N GLU A 98 -11.71 -9.31 -1.59
CA GLU A 98 -11.59 -9.79 -2.97
C GLU A 98 -10.22 -9.51 -3.61
N GLY A 99 -9.50 -8.53 -3.07
CA GLY A 99 -8.29 -8.03 -3.71
C GLY A 99 -8.61 -7.15 -4.90
N PHE A 100 -7.57 -6.61 -5.51
CA PHE A 100 -7.69 -5.79 -6.72
C PHE A 100 -6.41 -5.90 -7.55
N VAL A 101 -6.52 -5.61 -8.84
CA VAL A 101 -5.37 -5.61 -9.74
C VAL A 101 -4.59 -4.30 -9.57
N GLU A 102 -5.31 -3.17 -9.53
CA GLU A 102 -4.69 -1.85 -9.42
C GLU A 102 -5.58 -0.93 -8.61
N LYS A 103 -4.96 -0.02 -7.86
CA LYS A 103 -5.67 1.01 -7.11
C LYS A 103 -5.12 2.38 -7.50
N LYS A 104 -6.03 3.29 -7.82
CA LYS A 104 -5.71 4.68 -8.13
C LYS A 104 -6.11 5.56 -6.95
N LEU A 105 -5.18 6.42 -6.51
CA LEU A 105 -5.45 7.42 -5.48
C LEU A 105 -5.28 8.80 -6.10
N ARG A 106 -6.30 9.62 -5.99
CA ARG A 106 -6.31 10.96 -6.58
C ARG A 106 -5.82 12.01 -5.59
N ILE A 107 -4.98 12.89 -6.10
CA ILE A 107 -4.50 14.06 -5.34
C ILE A 107 -5.31 15.28 -5.75
N ILE A 108 -5.55 15.45 -7.04
CA ILE A 108 -6.34 16.56 -7.58
C ILE A 108 -7.74 16.05 -7.91
N PRO A 109 -8.80 16.68 -7.39
CA PRO A 109 -10.17 16.25 -7.71
C PRO A 109 -10.43 16.30 -9.21
N PRO A 110 -11.27 15.38 -9.75
CA PRO A 110 -11.59 15.42 -11.17
C PRO A 110 -12.37 16.67 -11.53
N LYS A 111 -12.17 17.17 -12.76
CA LYS A 111 -12.84 18.39 -13.25
C LYS A 111 -14.36 18.26 -13.21
N SER A 112 -14.89 17.06 -13.35
CA SER A 112 -16.33 16.79 -13.30
C SER A 112 -16.94 16.98 -11.92
N GLY A 113 -16.12 17.10 -10.88
CA GLY A 113 -16.61 17.16 -9.50
C GLY A 113 -17.07 15.81 -8.97
N GLN A 114 -16.83 14.73 -9.70
CA GLN A 114 -17.21 13.38 -9.27
C GLN A 114 -16.48 13.01 -7.98
N VAL A 115 -17.24 12.47 -7.01
CA VAL A 115 -16.65 11.95 -5.76
C VAL A 115 -16.98 10.48 -5.55
N LYS A 116 -18.03 9.99 -6.18
CA LYS A 116 -18.47 8.60 -6.06
C LYS A 116 -17.48 7.68 -6.77
N ASN A 117 -17.11 6.58 -6.12
CA ASN A 117 -16.15 5.58 -6.65
C ASN A 117 -14.75 6.15 -6.87
N ILE A 118 -14.43 7.26 -6.22
CA ILE A 118 -13.11 7.88 -6.27
C ILE A 118 -12.45 7.74 -4.91
N SER A 119 -11.19 7.25 -4.90
CA SER A 119 -10.39 7.20 -3.69
C SER A 119 -9.43 8.38 -3.71
N PHE A 120 -9.48 9.22 -2.68
CA PHE A 120 -8.60 10.37 -2.55
C PHE A 120 -7.41 10.03 -1.67
N ALA A 121 -6.22 10.38 -2.14
CA ALA A 121 -4.97 10.06 -1.44
C ALA A 121 -4.95 10.63 -0.01
N LYS A 122 -5.54 11.80 0.21
CA LYS A 122 -5.58 12.44 1.52
C LYS A 122 -6.21 11.58 2.62
N ASP A 123 -7.11 10.68 2.24
CA ASP A 123 -7.79 9.81 3.19
C ASP A 123 -6.92 8.63 3.65
N TYR A 124 -5.78 8.41 2.97
CA TYR A 124 -4.91 7.26 3.22
C TYR A 124 -3.49 7.66 3.61
N VAL A 125 -3.27 8.94 3.93
CA VAL A 125 -1.97 9.41 4.39
C VAL A 125 -1.59 8.66 5.67
N PHE A 126 -0.34 8.18 5.73
CA PHE A 126 0.15 7.34 6.82
C PHE A 126 -0.22 7.90 8.20
N GLU A 127 0.10 9.18 8.45
CA GLU A 127 -0.14 9.82 9.74
C GLU A 127 -1.63 9.83 10.12
N GLU A 128 -2.49 9.98 9.12
CA GLU A 128 -3.95 10.00 9.36
C GLU A 128 -4.49 8.61 9.66
N VAL A 129 -4.04 7.60 8.91
CA VAL A 129 -4.51 6.23 9.11
C VAL A 129 -4.02 5.69 10.46
N ILE A 130 -2.74 5.92 10.78
CA ILE A 130 -2.09 5.39 11.98
C ILE A 130 -2.81 5.86 13.26
N LYS A 131 -3.22 7.11 13.33
CA LYS A 131 -3.84 7.63 14.56
C LYS A 131 -5.22 7.04 14.84
N ASN A 132 -5.81 6.37 13.85
CA ASN A 132 -7.12 5.74 13.97
C ASN A 132 -7.06 4.21 14.09
N LEU A 133 -5.86 3.64 14.19
CA LEU A 133 -5.68 2.19 14.35
C LEU A 133 -5.82 1.74 15.80
#